data_1f44e2aa76ae0585ae600b70346633e7
#
_entry.id   1f44e2aa76ae0585ae600b70346633e7
#
_cell.length_a   1.000
_cell.length_b   1.000
_cell.length_c   1.000
_cell.angle_alpha   90.00
_cell.angle_beta   90.00
_cell.angle_gamma   90.00
#
_symmetry.space_group_name_H-M   'P 1'
#
loop_
_entity.id
_entity.type
_entity.pdbx_description
1 polymer ?
#
loop_
_entity_poly.entity_id
_entity_poly.type
_entity_poly.pdbx_seq_one_letter_code
_entity_poly.pdbx_strand_id
1 'polypeptide(L)'
;MIPAPARLALLVSIAAALFFGALCGTASTQSGVVIRAVDSGSHLRLTVRGSKLLVNGRLASAAPSARCRFRRARSVTSCGLAEASSVVVEMGPANDKVEVLDPLPIPLIAYLGNGSDKLIGNSEADTCYPQGTPRNRCVGGGGNDICVAAPVNTDCVGGSGNDYCKMSSGSDGCWGGPGRDTCLMGRGQDGCHGEGGNDRLYGGPSSDQLYGGAGTDYCDGGPDAGHSHECEEGPQH
;
A
#
# COMPACT_ATOMS: atom_id res chain seq x y z
N MET A 1 -19.14 11.72 -39.78
CA MET A 1 -19.37 11.90 -38.34
C MET A 1 -19.09 10.55 -37.66
N ILE A 2 -17.96 10.41 -37.03
CA ILE A 2 -17.55 9.20 -36.33
C ILE A 2 -17.73 9.51 -34.84
N PRO A 3 -18.49 8.73 -34.08
CA PRO A 3 -18.64 8.99 -32.65
C PRO A 3 -17.34 8.63 -31.90
N ALA A 4 -16.92 9.52 -31.01
CA ALA A 4 -15.79 9.34 -30.16
C ALA A 4 -15.97 8.16 -29.18
N PRO A 5 -14.92 7.41 -28.86
CA PRO A 5 -15.00 6.34 -27.88
C PRO A 5 -15.20 6.91 -26.48
N ALA A 6 -16.19 6.36 -25.79
CA ALA A 6 -16.47 6.65 -24.40
C ALA A 6 -15.22 6.34 -23.55
N ARG A 7 -14.67 7.36 -22.90
CA ARG A 7 -13.64 7.21 -21.88
C ARG A 7 -14.25 6.51 -20.68
N LEU A 8 -13.85 5.29 -20.46
CA LEU A 8 -14.12 4.58 -19.23
C LEU A 8 -13.26 5.23 -18.13
N ALA A 9 -13.81 6.25 -17.49
CA ALA A 9 -13.25 6.79 -16.27
C ALA A 9 -13.56 5.76 -15.16
N LEU A 10 -12.59 4.92 -14.84
CA LEU A 10 -12.61 4.13 -13.63
C LEU A 10 -12.38 5.11 -12.46
N LEU A 11 -13.48 5.69 -12.00
CA LEU A 11 -13.52 6.47 -10.78
C LEU A 11 -13.26 5.53 -9.61
N VAL A 12 -12.01 5.50 -9.12
CA VAL A 12 -11.69 5.05 -7.77
C VAL A 12 -12.25 6.10 -6.82
N SER A 13 -13.57 6.08 -6.64
CA SER A 13 -14.29 6.90 -5.68
C SER A 13 -14.68 6.00 -4.51
N ILE A 14 -13.72 5.64 -3.66
CA ILE A 14 -13.98 4.87 -2.44
C ILE A 14 -14.00 5.77 -1.20
N ALA A 15 -13.54 6.99 -1.29
CA ALA A 15 -13.46 7.88 -0.14
C ALA A 15 -14.68 8.80 0.08
N ALA A 16 -15.63 8.86 -0.85
CA ALA A 16 -16.72 9.83 -0.77
C ALA A 16 -18.09 9.27 -0.31
N ALA A 17 -18.20 8.00 0.00
CA ALA A 17 -19.49 7.38 0.33
C ALA A 17 -19.85 7.36 1.82
N LEU A 18 -19.13 8.08 2.68
CA LEU A 18 -19.41 8.10 4.12
C LEU A 18 -20.07 9.40 4.65
N PHE A 19 -20.46 10.30 3.76
CA PHE A 19 -21.22 11.49 4.15
C PHE A 19 -22.44 11.62 3.23
N PHE A 20 -23.51 10.86 3.48
CA PHE A 20 -24.88 11.30 3.38
C PHE A 20 -25.85 10.18 3.80
N GLY A 21 -26.82 10.56 4.60
CA GLY A 21 -27.69 9.70 5.35
C GLY A 21 -28.62 8.77 4.57
N ALA A 22 -29.00 7.79 5.31
CA ALA A 22 -30.24 6.99 5.25
C ALA A 22 -30.97 6.88 3.93
N LEU A 23 -30.78 5.74 3.24
CA LEU A 23 -31.84 5.08 2.48
C LEU A 23 -31.66 3.57 2.59
N CYS A 24 -32.71 2.92 3.01
CA CYS A 24 -32.85 1.49 3.24
C CYS A 24 -32.55 0.68 1.96
N GLY A 25 -31.45 -0.02 1.97
CA GLY A 25 -31.10 -1.04 0.99
C GLY A 25 -30.01 -1.88 1.63
N THR A 26 -30.11 -3.20 1.61
CA THR A 26 -29.18 -4.14 2.20
C THR A 26 -27.77 -3.90 1.67
N ALA A 27 -27.07 -2.94 2.24
CA ALA A 27 -25.66 -2.75 2.06
C ALA A 27 -24.95 -3.92 2.76
N SER A 28 -24.28 -4.74 1.98
CA SER A 28 -23.22 -5.62 2.48
C SER A 28 -22.27 -4.75 3.30
N THR A 29 -22.41 -4.79 4.61
CA THR A 29 -21.53 -4.07 5.52
C THR A 29 -20.15 -4.71 5.40
N GLN A 30 -19.23 -4.07 4.67
CA GLN A 30 -17.82 -4.38 4.81
C GLN A 30 -17.47 -4.17 6.28
N SER A 31 -17.23 -5.26 6.96
CA SER A 31 -17.04 -5.28 8.41
C SER A 31 -15.58 -5.01 8.78
N GLY A 32 -14.98 -3.92 8.25
CA GLY A 32 -13.62 -3.50 8.56
C GLY A 32 -13.50 -2.78 9.91
N VAL A 33 -12.36 -2.92 10.55
CA VAL A 33 -11.95 -2.08 11.68
C VAL A 33 -11.24 -0.85 11.13
N VAL A 34 -11.84 0.33 11.27
CA VAL A 34 -11.25 1.60 10.80
C VAL A 34 -10.57 2.32 11.95
N ILE A 35 -9.31 2.69 11.75
CA ILE A 35 -8.45 3.40 12.69
C ILE A 35 -8.01 4.71 12.05
N ARG A 36 -8.28 5.84 12.71
CA ARG A 36 -7.86 7.17 12.26
C ARG A 36 -6.86 7.77 13.23
N ALA A 37 -5.72 8.22 12.73
CA ALA A 37 -4.72 8.94 13.52
C ALA A 37 -5.05 10.43 13.65
N VAL A 38 -4.45 11.09 14.62
CA VAL A 38 -4.53 12.57 14.77
C VAL A 38 -3.52 13.25 13.83
N ASP A 39 -3.80 14.51 13.49
CA ASP A 39 -3.10 15.34 12.51
C ASP A 39 -1.63 15.71 12.83
N SER A 40 -0.97 15.03 13.75
CA SER A 40 0.39 15.41 14.17
C SER A 40 1.31 14.21 14.31
N GLY A 41 2.02 13.85 13.26
CA GLY A 41 3.05 12.82 13.22
C GLY A 41 2.80 11.64 14.15
N SER A 42 2.10 10.62 13.68
CA SER A 42 1.64 9.52 14.51
C SER A 42 2.49 8.27 14.32
N HIS A 43 2.79 7.59 15.40
CA HIS A 43 3.36 6.25 15.35
C HIS A 43 2.33 5.27 15.89
N LEU A 44 1.71 4.52 15.01
CA LEU A 44 0.76 3.46 15.37
C LEU A 44 1.45 2.11 15.40
N ARG A 45 1.29 1.42 16.51
CA ARG A 45 1.70 0.01 16.65
C ARG A 45 0.48 -0.86 16.80
N LEU A 46 0.34 -1.81 15.92
CA LEU A 46 -0.75 -2.76 15.87
C LEU A 46 -0.26 -4.10 16.44
N THR A 47 -0.98 -4.59 17.43
CA THR A 47 -0.65 -5.84 18.14
C THR A 47 -1.90 -6.68 18.26
N VAL A 48 -1.82 -7.98 17.98
CA VAL A 48 -2.95 -8.90 18.12
C VAL A 48 -2.84 -9.68 19.42
N ARG A 49 -3.94 -9.75 20.16
CA ARG A 49 -4.06 -10.61 21.35
C ARG A 49 -5.38 -11.37 21.35
N GLY A 50 -5.31 -12.64 20.98
CA GLY A 50 -6.50 -13.45 20.73
C GLY A 50 -7.33 -12.85 19.60
N SER A 51 -8.60 -12.61 19.82
CA SER A 51 -9.52 -12.01 18.86
C SER A 51 -9.56 -10.47 18.91
N LYS A 52 -8.53 -9.82 19.48
CA LYS A 52 -8.50 -8.37 19.66
C LYS A 52 -7.27 -7.75 19.02
N LEU A 53 -7.50 -6.68 18.26
CA LEU A 53 -6.47 -5.75 17.82
C LEU A 53 -6.24 -4.70 18.91
N LEU A 54 -5.03 -4.58 19.37
CA LEU A 54 -4.58 -3.50 20.24
C LEU A 54 -3.84 -2.47 19.40
N VAL A 55 -4.33 -1.24 19.43
CA VAL A 55 -3.72 -0.11 18.73
C VAL A 55 -3.06 0.78 19.77
N ASN A 56 -1.75 0.91 19.70
CA ASN A 56 -0.97 1.81 20.54
C ASN A 56 -0.52 3.00 19.69
N GLY A 57 -0.84 4.21 20.12
CA GLY A 57 -0.52 5.45 19.42
C GLY A 57 -1.59 6.52 19.64
N ARG A 58 -1.36 7.70 19.05
CA ARG A 58 -2.31 8.81 19.08
C ARG A 58 -3.39 8.60 18.03
N LEU A 59 -4.63 8.47 18.47
CA LEU A 59 -5.79 8.35 17.61
C LEU A 59 -6.62 9.64 17.64
N ALA A 60 -7.18 10.01 16.50
CA ALA A 60 -8.22 11.02 16.43
C ALA A 60 -9.43 10.57 17.26
N SER A 61 -10.15 11.52 17.85
CA SER A 61 -11.40 11.25 18.57
C SER A 61 -12.53 10.76 17.64
N ALA A 62 -12.22 10.36 16.45
CA ALA A 62 -13.15 9.94 15.42
C ALA A 62 -13.82 8.61 15.77
N ALA A 63 -15.09 8.57 15.46
CA ALA A 63 -16.07 7.55 15.73
C ALA A 63 -15.49 6.14 15.90
N PRO A 64 -15.67 5.55 17.08
CA PRO A 64 -15.37 4.15 17.25
C PRO A 64 -16.27 3.39 16.26
N SER A 65 -15.68 2.54 15.41
CA SER A 65 -16.47 1.42 14.94
C SER A 65 -17.06 0.77 16.20
N ALA A 66 -18.27 0.26 16.16
CA ALA A 66 -18.94 -0.33 17.34
C ALA A 66 -18.12 -1.42 18.05
N ARG A 67 -16.96 -1.76 17.52
CA ARG A 67 -16.02 -2.81 17.94
C ARG A 67 -14.80 -2.32 18.72
N CYS A 68 -14.55 -0.98 18.79
CA CYS A 68 -13.37 -0.42 19.46
C CYS A 68 -13.69 0.20 20.82
N ARG A 69 -12.84 -0.07 21.80
CA ARG A 69 -12.92 0.51 23.15
C ARG A 69 -11.65 1.31 23.46
N PHE A 70 -11.80 2.60 23.71
CA PHE A 70 -10.71 3.50 24.09
C PHE A 70 -10.45 3.44 25.59
N ARG A 71 -9.16 3.34 25.96
CA ARG A 71 -8.70 3.53 27.34
C ARG A 71 -7.89 4.81 27.43
N ARG A 72 -8.49 5.88 27.88
CA ARG A 72 -7.88 7.23 27.98
C ARG A 72 -6.53 7.27 28.71
N ALA A 73 -6.31 6.40 29.68
CA ALA A 73 -5.12 6.46 30.54
C ALA A 73 -3.83 5.87 29.92
N ARG A 74 -3.90 5.16 28.77
CA ARG A 74 -2.75 4.41 28.23
C ARG A 74 -2.53 4.56 26.71
N SER A 75 -3.21 5.46 26.04
CA SER A 75 -3.14 5.60 24.56
C SER A 75 -3.32 4.26 23.81
N VAL A 76 -4.03 3.32 24.39
CA VAL A 76 -4.28 2.01 23.80
C VAL A 76 -5.78 1.86 23.53
N THR A 77 -6.09 1.58 22.29
CA THR A 77 -7.43 1.23 21.84
C THR A 77 -7.49 -0.26 21.58
N SER A 78 -8.55 -0.92 21.99
CA SER A 78 -8.77 -2.34 21.73
C SER A 78 -9.99 -2.50 20.82
N CYS A 79 -9.80 -3.13 19.67
CA CYS A 79 -10.85 -3.44 18.70
C CYS A 79 -11.05 -4.95 18.58
N GLY A 80 -12.31 -5.39 18.49
CA GLY A 80 -12.62 -6.79 18.17
C GLY A 80 -12.35 -7.09 16.69
N LEU A 81 -11.66 -8.18 16.41
CA LEU A 81 -11.40 -8.67 15.05
C LEU A 81 -12.43 -9.70 14.57
N ALA A 82 -13.26 -10.24 15.48
CA ALA A 82 -14.30 -11.20 15.10
C ALA A 82 -15.20 -10.60 14.01
N GLU A 83 -15.37 -11.34 12.91
CA GLU A 83 -16.12 -10.93 11.72
C GLU A 83 -15.57 -9.68 10.97
N ALA A 84 -14.38 -9.18 11.34
CA ALA A 84 -13.75 -8.14 10.55
C ALA A 84 -13.08 -8.75 9.31
N SER A 85 -13.30 -8.15 8.14
CA SER A 85 -12.69 -8.58 6.87
C SER A 85 -11.35 -7.89 6.59
N SER A 86 -11.10 -6.76 7.23
CA SER A 86 -9.85 -6.00 7.10
C SER A 86 -9.65 -5.03 8.26
N VAL A 87 -8.41 -4.57 8.42
CA VAL A 87 -8.07 -3.40 9.22
C VAL A 87 -7.73 -2.26 8.27
N VAL A 88 -8.42 -1.14 8.41
CA VAL A 88 -8.16 0.07 7.63
C VAL A 88 -7.52 1.11 8.53
N VAL A 89 -6.38 1.64 8.13
CA VAL A 89 -5.68 2.72 8.84
C VAL A 89 -5.66 3.96 7.96
N GLU A 90 -6.16 5.06 8.48
CA GLU A 90 -6.14 6.37 7.81
C GLU A 90 -5.27 7.32 8.63
N MET A 91 -4.16 7.77 8.05
CA MET A 91 -3.21 8.68 8.67
C MET A 91 -3.47 10.12 8.25
N GLY A 92 -2.94 11.06 9.01
CA GLY A 92 -3.10 12.50 8.79
C GLY A 92 -2.04 13.13 7.87
N PRO A 93 -1.94 14.47 7.86
CA PRO A 93 -1.00 15.18 6.98
C PRO A 93 0.36 15.44 7.64
N ALA A 94 0.96 14.45 8.27
CA ALA A 94 2.26 14.60 8.94
C ALA A 94 3.09 13.33 8.68
N ASN A 95 4.36 13.34 9.08
CA ASN A 95 5.21 12.16 8.92
C ASN A 95 4.76 11.07 9.89
N ASP A 96 4.20 10.02 9.35
CA ASP A 96 3.54 8.98 10.08
C ASP A 96 4.26 7.62 9.97
N LYS A 97 4.04 6.78 10.97
CA LYS A 97 4.52 5.40 10.95
C LYS A 97 3.43 4.45 11.40
N VAL A 98 3.16 3.44 10.59
CA VAL A 98 2.32 2.30 10.95
C VAL A 98 3.20 1.06 11.01
N GLU A 99 3.12 0.32 12.09
CA GLU A 99 3.94 -0.86 12.34
C GLU A 99 3.08 -1.99 12.92
N VAL A 100 3.01 -3.10 12.21
CA VAL A 100 2.35 -4.31 12.69
C VAL A 100 3.40 -5.16 13.41
N LEU A 101 3.18 -5.41 14.71
CA LEU A 101 4.13 -6.12 15.55
C LEU A 101 3.85 -7.62 15.67
N ASP A 102 2.60 -8.01 15.47
CA ASP A 102 2.16 -9.41 15.49
C ASP A 102 1.38 -9.71 14.22
N PRO A 103 1.37 -10.94 13.71
CA PRO A 103 0.58 -11.31 12.55
C PRO A 103 -0.89 -10.91 12.72
N LEU A 104 -1.40 -10.09 11.82
CA LEU A 104 -2.83 -9.82 11.70
C LEU A 104 -3.44 -10.99 10.92
N PRO A 105 -4.51 -11.62 11.40
CA PRO A 105 -5.16 -12.72 10.69
C PRO A 105 -6.07 -12.23 9.53
N ILE A 106 -5.97 -10.98 9.14
CA ILE A 106 -6.77 -10.31 8.12
C ILE A 106 -5.97 -9.18 7.46
N PRO A 107 -6.26 -8.83 6.20
CA PRO A 107 -5.54 -7.78 5.46
C PRO A 107 -5.53 -6.42 6.15
N LEU A 108 -4.40 -5.72 6.06
CA LEU A 108 -4.25 -4.33 6.42
C LEU A 108 -4.35 -3.45 5.17
N ILE A 109 -5.13 -2.38 5.25
CA ILE A 109 -5.23 -1.35 4.22
C ILE A 109 -4.80 -0.03 4.86
N ALA A 110 -3.70 0.55 4.40
CA ALA A 110 -3.14 1.77 4.98
C ALA A 110 -3.17 2.94 3.99
N TYR A 111 -3.91 3.99 4.32
CA TYR A 111 -3.87 5.28 3.65
C TYR A 111 -2.97 6.20 4.48
N LEU A 112 -1.77 6.48 3.99
CA LEU A 112 -0.74 7.15 4.80
C LEU A 112 -0.88 8.67 4.83
N GLY A 113 -1.69 9.25 3.95
CA GLY A 113 -1.90 10.69 3.93
C GLY A 113 -0.70 11.46 3.35
N ASN A 114 -0.64 12.76 3.69
CA ASN A 114 0.49 13.60 3.27
C ASN A 114 1.60 13.54 4.30
N GLY A 115 2.83 13.52 3.85
CA GLY A 115 3.99 13.46 4.74
C GLY A 115 5.07 12.55 4.19
N SER A 116 6.07 12.30 5.01
CA SER A 116 7.06 11.26 4.76
C SER A 116 6.72 10.08 5.66
N ASP A 117 6.03 9.10 5.07
CA ASP A 117 5.36 8.08 5.83
C ASP A 117 6.01 6.71 5.67
N LYS A 118 5.76 5.84 6.64
CA LYS A 118 6.24 4.48 6.62
C LYS A 118 5.17 3.49 7.08
N LEU A 119 4.91 2.49 6.24
CA LEU A 119 4.21 1.27 6.62
C LEU A 119 5.20 0.13 6.81
N ILE A 120 5.00 -0.67 7.83
CA ILE A 120 5.56 -2.02 7.99
C ILE A 120 4.38 -2.94 8.22
N GLY A 121 4.08 -3.73 7.21
CA GLY A 121 3.01 -4.72 7.19
C GLY A 121 3.38 -6.00 7.93
N ASN A 122 2.76 -7.11 7.55
CA ASN A 122 2.90 -8.39 8.25
C ASN A 122 3.05 -9.59 7.27
N SER A 123 2.40 -10.72 7.57
CA SER A 123 2.46 -11.94 6.74
C SER A 123 1.21 -12.19 5.90
N GLU A 124 0.25 -11.27 5.93
CA GLU A 124 -0.98 -11.35 5.13
C GLU A 124 -0.91 -10.34 3.99
N ALA A 125 -1.82 -10.46 3.04
CA ALA A 125 -1.90 -9.52 1.91
C ALA A 125 -2.27 -8.11 2.36
N ASP A 126 -1.32 -7.21 2.37
CA ASP A 126 -1.47 -5.83 2.83
C ASP A 126 -1.57 -4.84 1.66
N THR A 127 -2.21 -3.72 1.88
CA THR A 127 -2.32 -2.67 0.86
C THR A 127 -1.86 -1.33 1.42
N CYS A 128 -0.92 -0.68 0.71
CA CYS A 128 -0.34 0.59 1.08
C CYS A 128 -0.66 1.66 0.02
N TYR A 129 -1.22 2.78 0.46
CA TYR A 129 -1.48 3.97 -0.35
C TYR A 129 -0.69 5.16 0.20
N PRO A 130 0.60 5.30 -0.10
CA PRO A 130 1.39 6.45 0.30
C PRO A 130 1.00 7.67 -0.53
N GLN A 131 1.00 8.85 0.11
CA GLN A 131 0.75 10.14 -0.51
C GLN A 131 1.72 11.18 0.06
N GLY A 132 1.76 12.38 -0.51
CA GLY A 132 2.58 13.46 0.03
C GLY A 132 4.08 13.33 -0.24
N THR A 133 4.83 14.32 0.22
CA THR A 133 6.28 14.48 0.05
C THR A 133 6.97 14.57 1.40
N PRO A 134 8.30 14.33 1.52
CA PRO A 134 9.26 14.15 0.42
C PRO A 134 9.48 12.70 -0.04
N ARG A 135 9.32 11.68 0.80
CA ARG A 135 9.55 10.28 0.46
C ARG A 135 8.77 9.35 1.39
N ASN A 136 8.13 8.35 0.81
CA ASN A 136 7.37 7.35 1.53
C ASN A 136 8.03 5.96 1.44
N ARG A 137 7.67 5.07 2.36
CA ARG A 137 8.12 3.70 2.32
C ARG A 137 7.01 2.73 2.73
N CYS A 138 6.67 1.82 1.83
CA CYS A 138 5.81 0.68 2.09
C CYS A 138 6.66 -0.59 2.19
N VAL A 139 6.50 -1.35 3.25
CA VAL A 139 7.08 -2.69 3.43
C VAL A 139 5.91 -3.63 3.67
N GLY A 140 5.64 -4.53 2.73
CA GLY A 140 4.54 -5.49 2.80
C GLY A 140 4.82 -6.56 3.84
N GLY A 141 5.81 -7.37 3.60
CA GLY A 141 6.25 -8.42 4.52
C GLY A 141 6.11 -9.80 3.93
N GLY A 142 5.03 -10.46 4.19
CA GLY A 142 4.65 -11.70 3.51
C GLY A 142 3.22 -11.62 3.03
N GLY A 143 2.81 -12.51 2.17
CA GLY A 143 1.53 -12.41 1.50
C GLY A 143 1.67 -11.76 0.13
N ASN A 144 0.55 -11.50 -0.52
CA ASN A 144 0.56 -10.81 -1.82
C ASN A 144 0.19 -9.35 -1.61
N ASP A 145 1.18 -8.50 -1.53
CA ASP A 145 1.04 -7.12 -1.11
C ASP A 145 0.81 -6.15 -2.29
N ILE A 146 0.18 -5.03 -2.01
CA ILE A 146 -0.10 -4.00 -3.00
C ILE A 146 0.39 -2.64 -2.48
N CYS A 147 1.28 -2.00 -3.25
CA CYS A 147 1.66 -0.62 -3.03
C CYS A 147 1.26 0.23 -4.25
N VAL A 148 0.44 1.25 -4.03
CA VAL A 148 0.04 2.20 -5.09
C VAL A 148 0.39 3.61 -4.67
N ALA A 149 1.47 4.12 -5.23
CA ALA A 149 2.01 5.44 -4.88
C ALA A 149 1.33 6.59 -5.65
N ALA A 150 1.18 7.71 -4.98
CA ALA A 150 0.92 9.00 -5.61
C ALA A 150 2.18 9.55 -6.32
N PRO A 151 2.12 10.68 -7.03
CA PRO A 151 3.27 11.27 -7.73
C PRO A 151 4.32 11.86 -6.76
N VAL A 152 5.02 10.99 -6.06
CA VAL A 152 6.05 11.33 -5.06
C VAL A 152 7.04 10.18 -4.94
N ASN A 153 8.27 10.47 -4.51
CA ASN A 153 9.28 9.44 -4.31
C ASN A 153 8.82 8.41 -3.28
N THR A 154 8.75 7.16 -3.69
CA THR A 154 8.28 6.07 -2.84
C THR A 154 9.20 4.85 -2.95
N ASP A 155 9.49 4.23 -1.82
CA ASP A 155 10.10 2.92 -1.76
C ASP A 155 9.03 1.86 -1.48
N CYS A 156 8.93 0.87 -2.34
CA CYS A 156 8.12 -0.32 -2.14
C CYS A 156 9.03 -1.52 -1.89
N VAL A 157 8.78 -2.25 -0.84
CA VAL A 157 9.42 -3.52 -0.52
C VAL A 157 8.29 -4.53 -0.35
N GLY A 158 8.09 -5.40 -1.33
CA GLY A 158 7.04 -6.42 -1.30
C GLY A 158 7.30 -7.40 -0.16
N GLY A 159 8.30 -8.18 -0.30
CA GLY A 159 8.68 -9.19 0.67
C GLY A 159 8.50 -10.59 0.10
N SER A 160 7.83 -11.49 0.79
CA SER A 160 7.56 -12.82 0.24
C SER A 160 6.12 -12.94 -0.24
N GLY A 161 5.92 -13.41 -1.44
CA GLY A 161 4.61 -13.54 -2.08
C GLY A 161 4.61 -12.96 -3.47
N ASN A 162 3.44 -12.80 -4.07
CA ASN A 162 3.34 -12.20 -5.40
C ASN A 162 2.88 -10.75 -5.24
N ASP A 163 3.81 -9.83 -5.29
CA ASP A 163 3.58 -8.44 -4.91
C ASP A 163 3.34 -7.53 -6.12
N TYR A 164 2.62 -6.45 -5.89
CA TYR A 164 2.30 -5.48 -6.90
C TYR A 164 2.67 -4.07 -6.46
N CYS A 165 3.69 -3.50 -7.06
CA CYS A 165 4.13 -2.13 -6.84
C CYS A 165 3.80 -1.28 -8.06
N LYS A 166 2.96 -0.27 -7.86
CA LYS A 166 2.62 0.72 -8.87
C LYS A 166 3.03 2.11 -8.41
N MET A 167 4.09 2.62 -9.00
CA MET A 167 4.58 3.98 -8.81
C MET A 167 3.94 4.93 -9.81
N SER A 168 4.21 6.20 -9.70
CA SER A 168 3.60 7.22 -10.55
C SER A 168 4.64 8.15 -11.18
N SER A 169 5.12 9.13 -10.45
CA SER A 169 6.22 9.97 -10.86
C SER A 169 7.09 10.30 -9.65
N GLY A 170 8.38 10.31 -9.84
CA GLY A 170 9.34 10.47 -8.77
C GLY A 170 10.63 9.77 -9.14
N SER A 171 11.52 9.61 -8.19
CA SER A 171 12.60 8.64 -8.28
C SER A 171 12.28 7.56 -7.26
N ASP A 172 11.73 6.47 -7.76
CA ASP A 172 11.09 5.44 -6.98
C ASP A 172 11.98 4.19 -6.86
N GLY A 173 11.76 3.40 -5.82
CA GLY A 173 12.41 2.12 -5.63
C GLY A 173 11.39 1.00 -5.45
N CYS A 174 11.59 -0.12 -6.13
CA CYS A 174 10.80 -1.33 -5.93
C CYS A 174 11.72 -2.51 -5.67
N TRP A 175 11.43 -3.27 -4.64
CA TRP A 175 12.03 -4.56 -4.32
C TRP A 175 10.90 -5.57 -4.19
N GLY A 176 10.80 -6.49 -5.16
CA GLY A 176 9.78 -7.53 -5.14
C GLY A 176 10.00 -8.50 -3.99
N GLY A 177 11.04 -9.26 -4.05
CA GLY A 177 11.37 -10.30 -3.09
C GLY A 177 11.19 -11.70 -3.67
N PRO A 178 11.06 -12.72 -2.83
CA PRO A 178 10.70 -14.05 -3.31
C PRO A 178 9.24 -14.13 -3.77
N GLY A 179 9.00 -14.38 -5.07
CA GLY A 179 7.64 -14.53 -5.60
C GLY A 179 7.54 -14.21 -7.07
N ARG A 180 6.34 -14.00 -7.55
CA ARG A 180 6.11 -13.45 -8.88
C ARG A 180 5.61 -12.03 -8.74
N ASP A 181 6.51 -11.10 -8.91
CA ASP A 181 6.25 -9.71 -8.62
C ASP A 181 5.97 -8.88 -9.86
N THR A 182 5.30 -7.76 -9.67
CA THR A 182 5.06 -6.80 -10.74
C THR A 182 5.38 -5.40 -10.25
N CYS A 183 6.38 -4.78 -10.90
CA CYS A 183 6.77 -3.40 -10.66
C CYS A 183 6.44 -2.54 -11.88
N LEU A 184 5.59 -1.53 -11.68
CA LEU A 184 5.27 -0.49 -12.66
C LEU A 184 5.79 0.85 -12.12
N MET A 185 6.97 1.29 -12.61
CA MET A 185 7.68 2.40 -11.99
C MET A 185 7.13 3.77 -12.38
N GLY A 186 6.81 3.97 -13.63
CA GLY A 186 6.16 5.21 -14.06
C GLY A 186 7.13 6.22 -14.63
N ARG A 187 7.08 7.50 -14.20
CA ARG A 187 7.97 8.54 -14.69
C ARG A 187 9.02 8.87 -13.65
N GLY A 188 10.27 8.89 -14.07
CA GLY A 188 11.40 9.24 -13.19
C GLY A 188 12.58 8.35 -13.47
N GLN A 189 13.66 8.59 -12.74
CA GLN A 189 14.78 7.65 -12.75
C GLN A 189 14.57 6.68 -11.61
N ASP A 190 14.15 5.48 -11.97
CA ASP A 190 13.64 4.51 -11.03
C ASP A 190 14.57 3.29 -10.92
N GLY A 191 14.46 2.59 -9.81
CA GLY A 191 15.16 1.34 -9.59
C GLY A 191 14.18 0.22 -9.24
N CYS A 192 14.24 -0.89 -9.98
CA CYS A 192 13.41 -2.06 -9.69
C CYS A 192 14.25 -3.32 -9.61
N HIS A 193 14.05 -4.08 -8.53
CA HIS A 193 14.67 -5.37 -8.27
C HIS A 193 13.56 -6.41 -8.11
N GLY A 194 13.49 -7.41 -9.02
CA GLY A 194 12.57 -8.56 -8.91
C GLY A 194 12.99 -9.47 -7.76
N GLU A 195 14.27 -9.73 -7.65
CA GLU A 195 14.96 -10.61 -6.69
C GLU A 195 14.77 -12.09 -7.03
N GLY A 196 13.66 -12.72 -6.70
CA GLY A 196 13.55 -14.14 -6.96
C GLY A 196 12.16 -14.63 -7.31
N GLY A 197 12.05 -15.26 -8.47
CA GLY A 197 10.78 -15.72 -9.04
C GLY A 197 10.70 -15.39 -10.51
N ASN A 198 9.50 -15.28 -11.05
CA ASN A 198 9.33 -14.90 -12.45
C ASN A 198 8.62 -13.55 -12.52
N ASP A 199 9.39 -12.49 -12.58
CA ASP A 199 8.93 -11.14 -12.33
C ASP A 199 8.57 -10.35 -13.59
N ARG A 200 7.85 -9.25 -13.43
CA ARG A 200 7.53 -8.30 -14.49
C ARG A 200 7.90 -6.89 -14.07
N LEU A 201 8.91 -6.32 -14.71
CA LEU A 201 9.49 -5.04 -14.38
C LEU A 201 9.29 -4.06 -15.53
N TYR A 202 8.61 -2.97 -15.28
CA TYR A 202 8.33 -1.91 -16.24
C TYR A 202 8.89 -0.59 -15.72
N GLY A 203 9.96 -0.08 -16.33
CA GLY A 203 10.57 1.19 -15.94
C GLY A 203 9.69 2.37 -16.30
N GLY A 204 9.30 2.47 -17.54
CA GLY A 204 8.50 3.59 -18.04
C GLY A 204 9.36 4.66 -18.73
N PRO A 205 8.89 5.92 -18.77
CA PRO A 205 9.68 7.00 -19.34
C PRO A 205 10.81 7.44 -18.41
N SER A 206 11.96 7.66 -18.95
CA SER A 206 13.26 8.04 -18.38
C SER A 206 14.23 6.86 -18.30
N SER A 207 15.44 7.12 -17.83
CA SER A 207 16.45 6.06 -17.75
C SER A 207 16.35 5.31 -16.42
N ASP A 208 15.84 4.09 -16.47
CA ASP A 208 15.56 3.26 -15.32
C ASP A 208 16.59 2.14 -15.15
N GLN A 209 16.67 1.56 -13.97
CA GLN A 209 17.51 0.42 -13.66
C GLN A 209 16.64 -0.76 -13.24
N LEU A 210 16.60 -1.81 -14.04
CA LEU A 210 15.80 -3.00 -13.81
C LEU A 210 16.72 -4.20 -13.60
N TYR A 211 16.51 -4.93 -12.52
CA TYR A 211 17.23 -6.14 -12.17
C TYR A 211 16.21 -7.26 -11.98
N GLY A 212 16.14 -8.22 -12.90
CA GLY A 212 15.25 -9.37 -12.80
C GLY A 212 15.57 -10.21 -11.58
N GLY A 213 16.77 -10.75 -11.56
CA GLY A 213 17.25 -11.59 -10.46
C GLY A 213 17.21 -13.07 -10.82
N ALA A 214 16.75 -13.89 -9.90
CA ALA A 214 16.71 -15.33 -10.10
C ALA A 214 15.34 -15.79 -10.60
N GLY A 215 15.27 -16.31 -11.83
CA GLY A 215 14.02 -16.80 -12.40
C GLY A 215 13.96 -16.68 -13.90
N THR A 216 12.78 -16.45 -14.42
CA THR A 216 12.56 -16.04 -15.81
C THR A 216 11.79 -14.74 -15.78
N ASP A 217 12.51 -13.65 -16.02
CA ASP A 217 12.02 -12.31 -15.75
C ASP A 217 11.77 -11.52 -17.03
N TYR A 218 10.69 -10.78 -17.04
CA TYR A 218 10.36 -9.85 -18.08
C TYR A 218 10.69 -8.43 -17.66
N CYS A 219 11.56 -7.76 -18.42
CA CYS A 219 11.93 -6.37 -18.19
C CYS A 219 11.64 -5.50 -19.41
N ASP A 220 10.97 -4.39 -19.19
CA ASP A 220 10.75 -3.35 -20.19
C ASP A 220 11.21 -1.99 -19.60
N GLY A 221 12.39 -1.54 -20.03
CA GLY A 221 12.96 -0.26 -19.58
C GLY A 221 12.26 0.97 -20.13
N GLY A 222 11.33 0.78 -21.09
CA GLY A 222 10.60 1.89 -21.69
C GLY A 222 11.35 2.61 -22.82
N PRO A 223 10.85 3.77 -23.28
CA PRO A 223 11.32 4.41 -24.51
C PRO A 223 12.70 5.10 -24.39
N ASP A 224 13.17 5.39 -23.20
CA ASP A 224 14.35 6.22 -22.96
C ASP A 224 15.61 5.43 -22.57
N ALA A 225 15.69 4.18 -23.01
CA ALA A 225 16.84 3.27 -22.86
C ALA A 225 17.29 3.11 -21.39
N GLY A 226 16.42 2.56 -20.57
CA GLY A 226 16.79 2.06 -19.25
C GLY A 226 17.78 0.88 -19.34
N HIS A 227 18.44 0.56 -18.27
CA HIS A 227 19.33 -0.59 -18.19
C HIS A 227 18.59 -1.77 -17.54
N SER A 228 18.53 -2.88 -18.29
CA SER A 228 17.96 -4.14 -17.79
C SER A 228 19.08 -5.15 -17.54
N HIS A 229 19.06 -5.78 -16.39
CA HIS A 229 20.02 -6.79 -15.97
C HIS A 229 19.31 -8.03 -15.47
N GLU A 230 19.86 -9.20 -15.79
CA GLU A 230 19.33 -10.49 -15.34
C GLU A 230 17.86 -10.67 -15.72
N CYS A 231 17.50 -10.29 -16.96
CA CYS A 231 16.17 -10.43 -17.53
C CYS A 231 16.25 -11.29 -18.78
N GLU A 232 15.43 -12.31 -18.87
CA GLU A 232 15.44 -13.27 -19.96
C GLU A 232 14.44 -12.90 -21.07
N GLU A 233 13.41 -12.13 -20.73
CA GLU A 233 12.35 -11.71 -21.64
C GLU A 233 12.19 -10.18 -21.62
N GLY A 234 11.71 -9.63 -22.71
CA GLY A 234 11.44 -8.20 -22.86
C GLY A 234 12.19 -7.56 -24.02
N PRO A 235 11.87 -6.29 -24.34
CA PRO A 235 12.62 -5.55 -25.37
C PRO A 235 14.05 -5.31 -24.90
N GLN A 236 15.00 -5.78 -25.69
CA GLN A 236 16.44 -5.57 -25.45
C GLN A 236 16.82 -4.20 -26.00
N HIS A 237 17.03 -3.23 -25.15
CA HIS A 237 17.42 -1.85 -25.50
C HIS A 237 18.88 -1.57 -25.16
#